data_3421192603bd2e6a7aaf858eb92a3414
#
_entry.id   3421192603bd2e6a7aaf858eb92a3414
#
_cell.length_a   1.000
_cell.length_b   1.000
_cell.length_c   1.000
_cell.angle_alpha   90.00
_cell.angle_beta   90.00
_cell.angle_gamma   90.00
#
_symmetry.space_group_name_H-M   'P 1'
#
loop_
_entity.id
_entity.type
_entity.pdbx_description
1 polymer ?
#
loop_
_entity_poly.entity_id
_entity_poly.type
_entity_poly.pdbx_seq_one_letter_code
_entity_poly.pdbx_strand_id
1 'polypeptide(L)'
;TNELLELILKRLKPIAAKKNIELILESFRPVTAEIDETKLTLAISNLVENGIKYNHKNGWVRVSLNADHKYFYVTVADSGMGIPEDSIDHIFERFYRVDKSHSSEIDGTGLGLAITRSAILMHRGAIRVRSKENEGTTFSVRIPLTYIG
;
A
#
# COMPACT_ATOMS: atom_id res chain seq x y z
N THR A 1 2.73 -3.35 15.59
CA THR A 1 2.23 -2.94 14.26
C THR A 1 2.61 -1.50 13.94
N ASN A 2 2.50 -0.60 14.93
CA ASN A 2 2.89 0.80 14.74
C ASN A 2 4.38 0.92 14.40
N GLU A 3 5.23 0.19 15.10
CA GLU A 3 6.67 0.17 14.86
C GLU A 3 7.01 -0.35 13.46
N LEU A 4 6.28 -1.35 13.01
CA LEU A 4 6.46 -1.92 11.68
C LEU A 4 6.19 -0.87 10.60
N LEU A 5 5.12 -0.09 10.75
CA LEU A 5 4.80 0.98 9.80
C LEU A 5 5.85 2.09 9.82
N GLU A 6 6.31 2.47 11.00
CA GLU A 6 7.37 3.48 11.13
C GLU A 6 8.64 3.04 10.42
N LEU A 7 9.01 1.77 10.58
CA LEU A 7 10.20 1.22 9.94
C LEU A 7 10.06 1.20 8.41
N ILE A 8 8.90 0.83 7.90
CA ILE A 8 8.62 0.83 6.46
C ILE A 8 8.80 2.23 5.88
N LEU A 9 8.20 3.23 6.51
CA LEU A 9 8.29 4.60 6.03
C LEU A 9 9.72 5.13 6.09
N LYS A 10 10.46 4.76 7.15
CA LYS A 10 11.87 5.14 7.28
C LYS A 10 12.71 4.57 6.14
N ARG A 11 12.47 3.32 5.76
CA ARG A 11 13.19 2.68 4.66
C ARG A 11 12.91 3.31 3.31
N LEU A 12 11.69 3.77 3.12
CA LEU A 12 11.25 4.31 1.82
C LEU A 12 11.47 5.81 1.70
N LYS A 13 11.84 6.48 2.78
CA LYS A 13 12.09 7.91 2.77
C LYS A 13 13.10 8.36 1.71
N PRO A 14 14.24 7.67 1.51
CA PRO A 14 15.17 8.08 0.44
C PRO A 14 14.56 8.03 -0.95
N ILE A 15 13.71 7.06 -1.22
CA ILE A 15 13.03 6.93 -2.52
C ILE A 15 12.03 8.07 -2.71
N ALA A 16 11.27 8.36 -1.67
CA ALA A 16 10.30 9.47 -1.69
C ALA A 16 11.00 10.82 -1.86
N ALA A 17 12.15 10.99 -1.25
CA ALA A 17 12.92 12.25 -1.33
C ALA A 17 13.33 12.59 -2.76
N LYS A 18 13.54 11.60 -3.61
CA LYS A 18 13.93 11.84 -5.00
C LYS A 18 12.83 12.57 -5.80
N LYS A 19 11.58 12.40 -5.40
CA LYS A 19 10.44 13.09 -6.00
C LYS A 19 9.87 14.17 -5.09
N ASN A 20 10.53 14.43 -3.97
CA ASN A 20 10.05 15.36 -2.95
C ASN A 20 8.63 14.99 -2.47
N ILE A 21 8.41 13.70 -2.23
CA ILE A 21 7.13 13.21 -1.76
C ILE A 21 7.15 13.14 -0.24
N GLU A 22 6.12 13.71 0.40
CA GLU A 22 5.95 13.67 1.83
C GLU A 22 5.32 12.34 2.24
N LEU A 23 5.96 11.63 3.18
CA LEU A 23 5.42 10.42 3.76
C LEU A 23 4.83 10.77 5.12
N ILE A 24 3.54 10.47 5.29
CA ILE A 24 2.78 10.83 6.49
C ILE A 24 2.28 9.57 7.16
N LEU A 25 2.49 9.45 8.48
CA LEU A 25 1.94 8.35 9.26
C LEU A 25 0.94 8.91 10.27
N GLU A 26 -0.29 8.40 10.23
CA GLU A 26 -1.33 8.71 11.19
C GLU A 26 -1.68 7.44 11.96
N SER A 27 -1.42 7.45 13.26
CA SER A 27 -1.74 6.32 14.12
C SER A 27 -2.68 6.80 15.23
N PHE A 28 -3.87 6.23 15.26
CA PHE A 28 -4.93 6.66 16.20
C PHE A 28 -4.82 5.95 17.54
N ARG A 29 -4.19 4.79 17.59
CA ARG A 29 -3.97 4.04 18.83
C ARG A 29 -2.89 2.99 18.62
N PRO A 30 -2.22 2.53 19.69
CA PRO A 30 -1.31 1.40 19.59
C PRO A 30 -2.08 0.15 19.15
N VAL A 31 -1.49 -0.63 18.27
CA VAL A 31 -2.10 -1.86 17.75
C VAL A 31 -1.17 -3.03 18.01
N THR A 32 -1.67 -4.06 18.68
CA THR A 32 -0.98 -5.33 18.89
C THR A 32 -1.78 -6.41 18.17
N ALA A 33 -1.13 -7.15 17.29
CA ALA A 33 -1.80 -8.17 16.48
C ALA A 33 -0.86 -9.34 16.22
N GLU A 34 -1.46 -10.51 16.00
CA GLU A 34 -0.72 -11.70 15.59
C GLU A 34 -0.59 -11.70 14.08
N ILE A 35 0.61 -11.46 13.57
CA ILE A 35 0.86 -11.33 12.14
C ILE A 35 2.16 -12.01 11.74
N ASP A 36 2.27 -12.31 10.46
CA ASP A 36 3.55 -12.66 9.85
C ASP A 36 4.24 -11.35 9.47
N GLU A 37 5.20 -10.92 10.28
CA GLU A 37 5.87 -9.63 10.08
C GLU A 37 6.52 -9.51 8.71
N THR A 38 7.17 -10.56 8.24
CA THR A 38 7.86 -10.53 6.95
C THR A 38 6.88 -10.31 5.80
N LYS A 39 5.79 -11.06 5.79
CA LYS A 39 4.79 -10.96 4.73
C LYS A 39 4.03 -9.65 4.77
N LEU A 40 3.66 -9.21 5.97
CA LEU A 40 2.93 -7.96 6.10
C LEU A 40 3.82 -6.76 5.77
N THR A 41 5.09 -6.80 6.18
CA THR A 41 6.05 -5.77 5.83
C THR A 41 6.18 -5.65 4.32
N LEU A 42 6.31 -6.77 3.62
CA LEU A 42 6.40 -6.77 2.16
C LEU A 42 5.13 -6.20 1.52
N ALA A 43 3.98 -6.63 2.01
CA ALA A 43 2.70 -6.17 1.47
C ALA A 43 2.53 -4.66 1.60
N ILE A 44 2.74 -4.13 2.79
CA ILE A 44 2.56 -2.69 3.03
C ILE A 44 3.64 -1.87 2.34
N SER A 45 4.88 -2.36 2.31
CA SER A 45 5.96 -1.72 1.59
C SER A 45 5.61 -1.56 0.10
N ASN A 46 5.05 -2.61 -0.50
CA ASN A 46 4.61 -2.55 -1.90
C ASN A 46 3.55 -1.48 -2.12
N LEU A 47 2.59 -1.35 -1.22
CA LEU A 47 1.55 -0.33 -1.33
C LEU A 47 2.14 1.08 -1.24
N VAL A 48 3.05 1.30 -0.29
CA VAL A 48 3.68 2.61 -0.12
C VAL A 48 4.59 2.92 -1.32
N GLU A 49 5.38 1.96 -1.78
CA GLU A 49 6.21 2.13 -2.96
C GLU A 49 5.39 2.51 -4.20
N ASN A 50 4.24 1.86 -4.40
CA ASN A 50 3.36 2.23 -5.49
C ASN A 50 2.86 3.66 -5.37
N GLY A 51 2.53 4.09 -4.16
CA GLY A 51 2.13 5.47 -3.92
C GLY A 51 3.22 6.48 -4.24
N ILE A 52 4.48 6.08 -4.10
CA ILE A 52 5.62 6.93 -4.45
C ILE A 52 5.87 6.89 -5.96
N LYS A 53 5.95 5.68 -6.55
CA LYS A 53 6.29 5.50 -7.97
C LYS A 53 5.31 6.17 -8.92
N TYR A 54 4.03 6.06 -8.63
CA TYR A 54 2.97 6.58 -9.50
C TYR A 54 2.47 7.94 -9.06
N ASN A 55 3.26 8.64 -8.27
CA ASN A 55 2.93 9.96 -7.76
C ASN A 55 3.61 11.07 -8.57
N HIS A 56 3.10 12.28 -8.40
CA HIS A 56 3.70 13.47 -8.97
C HIS A 56 4.77 14.02 -8.05
N LYS A 57 5.70 14.80 -8.59
CA LYS A 57 6.64 15.54 -7.74
C LYS A 57 5.88 16.42 -6.76
N ASN A 58 6.40 16.52 -5.55
CA ASN A 58 5.80 17.31 -4.47
C ASN A 58 4.46 16.78 -3.97
N GLY A 59 4.16 15.51 -4.27
CA GLY A 59 2.97 14.84 -3.77
C GLY A 59 3.13 14.32 -2.35
N TRP A 60 2.20 13.47 -1.94
CA TRP A 60 2.23 12.88 -0.61
C TRP A 60 1.71 11.44 -0.65
N VAL A 61 2.14 10.67 0.36
CA VAL A 61 1.61 9.33 0.66
C VAL A 61 1.28 9.31 2.15
N ARG A 62 0.05 8.96 2.49
CA ARG A 62 -0.40 8.89 3.86
C ARG A 62 -0.73 7.47 4.24
N VAL A 63 -0.12 6.99 5.33
CA VAL A 63 -0.41 5.68 5.90
C VAL A 63 -1.14 5.90 7.21
N SER A 64 -2.33 5.34 7.34
CA SER A 64 -3.16 5.45 8.54
C SER A 64 -3.34 4.10 9.18
N LEU A 65 -3.27 4.05 10.50
CA LEU A 65 -3.47 2.83 11.28
C LEU A 65 -4.55 3.06 12.33
N ASN A 66 -5.53 2.18 12.36
CA ASN A 66 -6.57 2.20 13.37
C ASN A 66 -6.97 0.77 13.69
N ALA A 67 -7.75 0.58 14.73
CA ALA A 67 -8.20 -0.75 15.13
C ALA A 67 -9.51 -0.69 15.89
N ASP A 68 -10.28 -1.77 15.80
CA ASP A 68 -11.41 -2.01 16.68
C ASP A 68 -11.12 -3.28 17.49
N HIS A 69 -12.14 -3.89 18.09
CA HIS A 69 -11.94 -5.08 18.93
C HIS A 69 -11.66 -6.37 18.15
N LYS A 70 -11.83 -6.35 16.82
CA LYS A 70 -11.68 -7.53 15.96
C LYS A 70 -10.57 -7.39 14.93
N TYR A 71 -10.42 -6.21 14.37
CA TYR A 71 -9.55 -5.96 13.22
C TYR A 71 -8.66 -4.77 13.44
N PHE A 72 -7.55 -4.74 12.73
CA PHE A 72 -6.86 -3.48 12.52
C PHE A 72 -6.94 -3.10 11.04
N TYR A 73 -6.85 -1.82 10.79
CA TYR A 73 -7.04 -1.24 9.47
C TYR A 73 -5.82 -0.41 9.09
N VAL A 74 -5.28 -0.69 7.91
CA VAL A 74 -4.19 0.11 7.36
C VAL A 74 -4.71 0.73 6.06
N THR A 75 -4.59 2.03 5.95
CA THR A 75 -4.99 2.76 4.75
C THR A 75 -3.76 3.43 4.16
N VAL A 76 -3.51 3.20 2.88
CA VAL A 76 -2.40 3.83 2.16
C VAL A 76 -3.01 4.68 1.05
N ALA A 77 -2.96 5.98 1.24
CA ALA A 77 -3.52 6.96 0.30
C ALA A 77 -2.40 7.78 -0.33
N ASP A 78 -2.54 8.11 -1.60
CA ASP A 78 -1.58 8.96 -2.27
C ASP A 78 -2.28 10.02 -3.14
N SER A 79 -1.50 11.05 -3.50
CA SER A 79 -1.94 12.15 -4.36
C SER A 79 -1.52 11.94 -5.81
N GLY A 80 -1.29 10.70 -6.21
CA GLY A 80 -0.70 10.37 -7.49
C GLY A 80 -1.62 10.43 -8.69
N MET A 81 -1.20 9.75 -9.75
CA MET A 81 -1.91 9.77 -11.03
C MET A 81 -3.22 8.98 -11.03
N GLY A 82 -3.47 8.21 -9.99
CA GLY A 82 -4.67 7.37 -9.93
C GLY A 82 -4.61 6.19 -10.87
N ILE A 83 -5.70 5.43 -10.90
CA ILE A 83 -5.83 4.25 -11.73
C ILE A 83 -7.05 4.43 -12.63
N PRO A 84 -6.92 4.24 -13.95
CA PRO A 84 -8.07 4.30 -14.84
C PRO A 84 -9.15 3.31 -14.41
N GLU A 85 -10.39 3.69 -14.54
CA GLU A 85 -11.54 2.90 -14.12
C GLU A 85 -11.54 1.48 -14.73
N ASP A 86 -11.16 1.37 -15.99
CA ASP A 86 -11.10 0.08 -16.68
C ASP A 86 -9.95 -0.81 -16.23
N SER A 87 -9.00 -0.29 -15.47
CA SER A 87 -7.87 -1.05 -14.95
C SER A 87 -8.07 -1.51 -13.51
N ILE A 88 -8.97 -0.87 -12.75
CA ILE A 88 -9.12 -1.16 -11.32
C ILE A 88 -9.36 -2.63 -11.02
N ASP A 89 -10.17 -3.31 -11.84
CA ASP A 89 -10.46 -4.73 -11.63
C ASP A 89 -9.30 -5.66 -11.94
N HIS A 90 -8.24 -5.15 -12.54
CA HIS A 90 -7.10 -5.94 -13.01
C HIS A 90 -5.80 -5.70 -12.23
N ILE A 91 -5.74 -4.68 -11.38
CA ILE A 91 -4.46 -4.26 -10.76
C ILE A 91 -3.82 -5.33 -9.89
N PHE A 92 -4.58 -6.30 -9.39
CA PHE A 92 -4.05 -7.40 -8.58
C PHE A 92 -3.68 -8.63 -9.40
N GLU A 93 -3.89 -8.59 -10.71
CA GLU A 93 -3.48 -9.69 -11.59
C GLU A 93 -1.97 -9.69 -11.76
N ARG A 94 -1.39 -10.88 -11.80
CA ARG A 94 0.06 -11.03 -11.96
C ARG A 94 0.48 -10.47 -13.32
N PHE A 95 1.56 -9.71 -13.32
CA PHE A 95 2.14 -9.09 -14.51
C PHE A 95 1.27 -8.02 -15.17
N TYR A 96 0.14 -7.65 -14.55
CA TYR A 96 -0.68 -6.57 -15.08
C TYR A 96 -0.03 -5.21 -14.79
N ARG A 97 -0.04 -4.33 -15.77
CA ARG A 97 0.48 -2.97 -15.65
C ARG A 97 -0.49 -2.01 -16.31
N VAL A 98 -0.76 -0.92 -15.63
CA VAL A 98 -1.69 0.11 -16.14
C VAL A 98 -1.09 0.79 -17.38
N ASP A 99 0.18 1.13 -17.33
CA ASP A 99 0.89 1.75 -18.46
C ASP A 99 1.99 0.82 -18.96
N LYS A 100 1.70 0.11 -20.04
CA LYS A 100 2.62 -0.87 -20.60
C LYS A 100 3.70 -0.24 -21.46
N SER A 101 3.48 0.99 -21.93
CA SER A 101 4.41 1.68 -22.84
C SER A 101 5.60 2.30 -22.12
N HIS A 102 5.49 2.57 -20.82
CA HIS A 102 6.55 3.19 -20.02
C HIS A 102 7.14 2.22 -19.00
N SER A 103 7.10 0.94 -19.30
CA SER A 103 7.51 -0.11 -18.36
C SER A 103 8.97 -0.01 -17.93
N SER A 104 9.85 0.56 -18.74
CA SER A 104 11.25 0.71 -18.42
C SER A 104 11.52 1.88 -17.46
N GLU A 105 10.64 2.86 -17.42
CA GLU A 105 10.79 4.03 -16.55
C GLU A 105 10.11 3.82 -15.21
N ILE A 106 8.97 3.15 -15.23
CA ILE A 106 8.22 2.82 -14.01
C ILE A 106 8.59 1.39 -13.66
N ASP A 107 9.63 1.27 -12.85
CA ASP A 107 10.15 -0.01 -12.45
C ASP A 107 9.12 -0.86 -11.74
N GLY A 108 8.96 -2.09 -12.17
CA GLY A 108 8.06 -3.03 -11.55
C GLY A 108 7.81 -4.23 -12.44
N THR A 109 7.69 -5.40 -11.83
CA THR A 109 7.46 -6.66 -12.52
C THR A 109 5.98 -6.93 -12.78
N GLY A 110 5.09 -6.11 -12.21
CA GLY A 110 3.66 -6.39 -12.21
C GLY A 110 3.25 -7.43 -11.18
N LEU A 111 4.16 -7.79 -10.27
CA LEU A 111 3.89 -8.79 -9.24
C LEU A 111 3.60 -8.19 -7.86
N GLY A 112 4.00 -6.93 -7.62
CA GLY A 112 3.91 -6.32 -6.30
C GLY A 112 2.51 -6.36 -5.69
N LEU A 113 1.49 -5.96 -6.45
CA LEU A 113 0.12 -5.95 -5.94
C LEU A 113 -0.46 -7.35 -5.79
N ALA A 114 -0.09 -8.29 -6.66
CA ALA A 114 -0.52 -9.67 -6.52
C ALA A 114 0.06 -10.31 -5.25
N ILE A 115 1.33 -10.05 -4.96
CA ILE A 115 1.99 -10.52 -3.74
C ILE A 115 1.34 -9.88 -2.52
N THR A 116 1.04 -8.59 -2.58
CA THR A 116 0.37 -7.87 -1.51
C THR A 116 -0.98 -8.50 -1.18
N ARG A 117 -1.80 -8.72 -2.20
CA ARG A 117 -3.12 -9.32 -2.03
C ARG A 117 -3.01 -10.72 -1.42
N SER A 118 -2.07 -11.53 -1.90
CA SER A 118 -1.85 -12.87 -1.36
C SER A 118 -1.48 -12.86 0.12
N ALA A 119 -0.60 -11.94 0.52
CA ALA A 119 -0.19 -11.83 1.93
C ALA A 119 -1.37 -11.43 2.82
N ILE A 120 -2.21 -10.50 2.37
CA ILE A 120 -3.37 -10.05 3.12
C ILE A 120 -4.40 -11.17 3.23
N LEU A 121 -4.66 -11.91 2.15
CA LEU A 121 -5.59 -13.03 2.17
C LEU A 121 -5.12 -14.16 3.07
N MET A 122 -3.79 -14.39 3.14
CA MET A 122 -3.23 -15.36 4.08
C MET A 122 -3.54 -15.02 5.54
N HIS A 123 -3.62 -13.74 5.85
CA HIS A 123 -3.99 -13.27 7.19
C HIS A 123 -5.50 -13.22 7.39
N ARG A 124 -6.28 -13.77 6.46
CA ARG A 124 -7.74 -13.71 6.44
C ARG A 124 -8.27 -12.29 6.42
N GLY A 125 -7.48 -11.41 5.85
CA GLY A 125 -7.83 -10.01 5.68
C GLY A 125 -8.49 -9.74 4.34
N ALA A 126 -8.75 -8.47 4.10
CA ALA A 126 -9.30 -7.99 2.84
C ALA A 126 -8.57 -6.72 2.42
N ILE A 127 -8.46 -6.53 1.12
CA ILE A 127 -7.90 -5.31 0.55
C ILE A 127 -8.89 -4.74 -0.45
N ARG A 128 -9.08 -3.42 -0.40
CA ARG A 128 -9.92 -2.70 -1.34
C ARG A 128 -9.13 -1.53 -1.91
N VAL A 129 -9.47 -1.15 -3.13
CA VAL A 129 -8.86 0.00 -3.78
C VAL A 129 -9.95 0.97 -4.19
N ARG A 130 -9.67 2.25 -3.98
CA ARG A 130 -10.51 3.34 -4.47
C ARG A 130 -9.58 4.31 -5.16
N SER A 131 -9.88 4.65 -6.38
CA SER A 131 -9.00 5.51 -7.16
C SER A 131 -9.79 6.32 -8.15
N LYS A 132 -9.26 7.51 -8.45
CA LYS A 132 -9.79 8.35 -9.51
C LYS A 132 -8.60 8.89 -10.29
N GLU A 133 -8.65 8.73 -11.59
CA GLU A 133 -7.56 9.15 -12.48
C GLU A 133 -7.22 10.62 -12.26
N ASN A 134 -5.94 10.91 -12.11
CA ASN A 134 -5.38 12.25 -11.84
C ASN A 134 -5.72 12.83 -10.44
N GLU A 135 -6.35 12.06 -9.56
CA GLU A 135 -6.64 12.52 -8.20
C GLU A 135 -5.95 11.71 -7.12
N GLY A 136 -5.58 10.47 -7.42
CA GLY A 136 -4.87 9.63 -6.46
C GLY A 136 -5.54 8.30 -6.23
N THR A 137 -4.94 7.51 -5.32
CA THR A 137 -5.38 6.15 -5.03
C THR A 137 -5.36 5.91 -3.53
N THR A 138 -6.35 5.17 -3.03
CA THR A 138 -6.40 4.74 -1.65
C THR A 138 -6.59 3.23 -1.59
N PHE A 139 -5.63 2.54 -0.97
CA PHE A 139 -5.77 1.12 -0.64
C PHE A 139 -6.18 0.99 0.81
N SER A 140 -7.23 0.23 1.07
CA SER A 140 -7.72 -0.02 2.42
C SER A 140 -7.55 -1.49 2.76
N VAL A 141 -6.82 -1.78 3.83
CA VAL A 141 -6.50 -3.13 4.27
C VAL A 141 -7.15 -3.37 5.62
N ARG A 142 -7.82 -4.52 5.78
CA ARG A 142 -8.42 -4.95 7.03
C ARG A 142 -7.85 -6.31 7.38
N ILE A 143 -7.32 -6.45 8.58
CA ILE A 143 -6.70 -7.70 9.03
C ILE A 143 -7.20 -8.04 10.44
N PRO A 144 -7.60 -9.31 10.68
CA PRO A 144 -7.97 -9.72 12.03
C PRO A 144 -6.81 -9.55 13.01
N LEU A 145 -7.12 -9.12 14.22
CA LEU A 145 -6.10 -8.96 15.27
C LEU A 145 -5.50 -10.28 15.71
N THR A 146 -6.28 -11.35 15.62
CA THR A 146 -5.85 -12.69 16.01
C THR A 146 -5.79 -13.58 14.76
N TYR A 147 -4.65 -14.20 14.54
CA TYR A 147 -4.48 -15.12 13.42
C TYR A 147 -5.27 -16.39 13.68
N ILE A 148 -6.17 -16.73 12.76
CA ILE A 148 -6.96 -17.95 12.79
C ILE A 148 -6.51 -18.80 11.62
N GLY A 149 -5.64 -19.74 11.90
CA GLY A 149 -5.02 -20.61 10.91
C GLY A 149 -5.98 -21.56 10.22
#